data_fb56e0f244daf9ec807ae3d8d8f201cd
#
_entry.id   fb56e0f244daf9ec807ae3d8d8f201cd
#
_cell.length_a   1.000
_cell.length_b   1.000
_cell.length_c   1.000
_cell.angle_alpha   90.00
_cell.angle_beta   90.00
_cell.angle_gamma   90.00
#
_symmetry.space_group_name_H-M   'P 1'
#
loop_
_entity.id
_entity.type
_entity.pdbx_description
1 polymer ?
#
loop_
_entity_poly.entity_id
_entity_poly.type
_entity_poly.pdbx_seq_one_letter_code
_entity_poly.pdbx_strand_id
1 'polypeptide(L)'
;MSELMSPIPFRELMTWVTTEYQREGSVFGVHRPYKAGVKKLPIFGETIETPFGPAAGPNTQLAQNIIASYFGGARFFELKTVQKMDGADLAACINRPCILAEDECYNCEWSTELYVQQAFEEYVKAWCALKIMAKVYGLGDPNGFVFNMSVGYDLAGIQADKVNTFLDGMVDASKTPIFQECIAVLKEFFPGESAYIDTITPHVSGSVTVSTLHGCPP
;
A
#
# COMPACT_ATOMS: atom_id res chain seq x y z
N MET A 1 13.58 -18.15 -14.29
CA MET A 1 12.33 -17.45 -13.98
C MET A 1 12.52 -16.80 -12.64
N SER A 2 12.14 -15.54 -12.52
CA SER A 2 12.16 -14.81 -11.24
C SER A 2 11.12 -15.44 -10.29
N GLU A 3 11.42 -15.45 -8.99
CA GLU A 3 10.42 -15.74 -7.98
C GLU A 3 9.42 -14.58 -7.93
N LEU A 4 8.13 -14.91 -7.88
CA LEU A 4 7.07 -13.91 -7.76
C LEU A 4 6.92 -13.48 -6.30
N MET A 5 6.62 -12.21 -6.08
CA MET A 5 6.21 -11.73 -4.77
C MET A 5 4.92 -12.41 -4.34
N SER A 6 4.84 -12.80 -3.08
CA SER A 6 3.68 -13.49 -2.51
C SER A 6 2.98 -12.61 -1.48
N PRO A 7 1.76 -12.13 -1.76
CA PRO A 7 0.96 -11.38 -0.80
C PRO A 7 0.63 -12.22 0.45
N ILE A 8 0.68 -11.61 1.62
CA ILE A 8 0.25 -12.24 2.88
C ILE A 8 -1.28 -12.08 2.98
N PRO A 9 -2.06 -13.16 3.24
CA PRO A 9 -3.49 -13.03 3.50
C PRO A 9 -3.77 -12.05 4.65
N PHE A 10 -4.84 -11.24 4.54
CA PHE A 10 -5.07 -10.15 5.49
C PHE A 10 -5.21 -10.62 6.93
N ARG A 11 -5.85 -11.76 7.17
CA ARG A 11 -5.97 -12.35 8.50
C ARG A 11 -4.61 -12.72 9.10
N GLU A 12 -3.72 -13.30 8.31
CA GLU A 12 -2.37 -13.66 8.74
C GLU A 12 -1.53 -12.42 9.01
N LEU A 13 -1.63 -11.41 8.14
CA LEU A 13 -1.01 -10.10 8.31
C LEU A 13 -1.42 -9.46 9.64
N MET A 14 -2.72 -9.41 9.94
CA MET A 14 -3.23 -8.85 11.19
C MET A 14 -2.87 -9.70 12.40
N THR A 15 -2.82 -11.02 12.28
CA THR A 15 -2.33 -11.91 13.34
C THR A 15 -0.88 -11.60 13.68
N TRP A 16 -0.03 -11.46 12.67
CA TRP A 16 1.38 -11.11 12.89
C TRP A 16 1.52 -9.76 13.59
N VAL A 17 0.92 -8.73 13.00
CA VAL A 17 0.98 -7.36 13.53
C VAL A 17 0.52 -7.28 14.98
N THR A 18 -0.66 -7.85 15.29
CA THR A 18 -1.22 -7.77 16.65
C THR A 18 -0.41 -8.57 17.65
N THR A 19 0.05 -9.75 17.28
CA THR A 19 0.86 -10.60 18.16
C THR A 19 2.21 -9.97 18.47
N GLU A 20 2.92 -9.47 17.45
CA GLU A 20 4.21 -8.80 17.63
C GLU A 20 4.05 -7.53 18.47
N TYR A 21 3.04 -6.71 18.18
CA TYR A 21 2.81 -5.49 18.93
C TYR A 21 2.47 -5.75 20.41
N GLN A 22 1.64 -6.74 20.67
CA GLN A 22 1.29 -7.12 22.06
C GLN A 22 2.50 -7.64 22.84
N ARG A 23 3.37 -8.38 22.18
CA ARG A 23 4.53 -9.00 22.82
C ARG A 23 5.71 -8.05 22.97
N GLU A 24 6.00 -7.23 21.99
CA GLU A 24 7.24 -6.47 21.88
C GLU A 24 7.04 -4.96 21.70
N GLY A 25 5.80 -4.52 21.44
CA GLY A 25 5.52 -3.12 21.09
C GLY A 25 6.09 -2.73 19.73
N SER A 26 6.50 -3.70 18.91
CA SER A 26 7.05 -3.51 17.57
C SER A 26 6.09 -4.05 16.50
N VAL A 27 6.31 -3.64 15.25
CA VAL A 27 5.64 -4.19 14.07
C VAL A 27 6.66 -4.29 12.96
N PHE A 28 6.86 -5.50 12.42
CA PHE A 28 7.83 -5.80 11.36
C PHE A 28 9.23 -5.26 11.66
N GLY A 29 9.69 -5.44 12.91
CA GLY A 29 11.01 -4.98 13.36
C GLY A 29 11.12 -3.47 13.64
N VAL A 30 10.05 -2.70 13.55
CA VAL A 30 10.03 -1.30 13.97
C VAL A 30 9.77 -1.24 15.48
N HIS A 31 10.84 -1.22 16.27
CA HIS A 31 10.80 -1.26 17.73
C HIS A 31 10.44 0.06 18.40
N ARG A 32 10.43 1.15 17.67
CA ARG A 32 10.06 2.47 18.16
C ARG A 32 9.05 3.12 17.24
N PRO A 33 7.77 2.71 17.33
CA PRO A 33 6.73 3.28 16.50
C PRO A 33 6.65 4.79 16.64
N TYR A 34 6.65 5.49 15.52
CA TYR A 34 6.52 6.93 15.51
C TYR A 34 5.09 7.33 15.90
N LYS A 35 4.99 8.25 16.84
CA LYS A 35 3.71 8.86 17.24
C LYS A 35 3.67 10.28 16.70
N ALA A 36 2.70 10.54 15.82
CA ALA A 36 2.55 11.86 15.22
C ALA A 36 2.10 12.88 16.26
N GLY A 37 2.57 14.11 16.07
CA GLY A 37 2.11 15.27 16.82
C GLY A 37 0.83 15.87 16.22
N VAL A 38 0.45 17.06 16.71
CA VAL A 38 -0.76 17.75 16.25
C VAL A 38 -0.60 18.51 14.92
N LYS A 39 0.61 18.61 14.40
CA LYS A 39 0.90 19.36 13.17
C LYS A 39 0.41 18.58 11.96
N LYS A 40 -0.33 19.23 11.08
CA LYS A 40 -0.81 18.67 9.82
C LYS A 40 -0.41 19.57 8.66
N LEU A 41 -0.14 18.96 7.52
CA LEU A 41 0.25 19.60 6.27
C LEU A 41 -0.76 19.23 5.19
N PRO A 42 -1.27 20.20 4.42
CA PRO A 42 -2.20 19.93 3.33
C PRO A 42 -1.44 19.35 2.12
N ILE A 43 -2.04 18.35 1.48
CA ILE A 43 -1.55 17.74 0.24
C ILE A 43 -2.72 17.12 -0.55
N PHE A 44 -2.87 17.48 -1.83
CA PHE A 44 -3.91 16.94 -2.72
C PHE A 44 -5.34 16.98 -2.15
N GLY A 45 -5.67 18.01 -1.40
CA GLY A 45 -6.99 18.16 -0.75
C GLY A 45 -7.15 17.38 0.55
N GLU A 46 -6.14 16.61 0.95
CA GLU A 46 -6.07 15.86 2.19
C GLU A 46 -5.03 16.44 3.16
N THR A 47 -4.73 15.75 4.25
CA THR A 47 -3.72 16.18 5.22
C THR A 47 -2.80 15.02 5.60
N ILE A 48 -1.53 15.36 5.83
CA ILE A 48 -0.51 14.43 6.34
C ILE A 48 0.14 14.98 7.62
N GLU A 49 0.55 14.08 8.50
CA GLU A 49 1.17 14.46 9.77
C GLU A 49 2.70 14.60 9.66
N THR A 50 3.32 13.98 8.66
CA THR A 50 4.75 14.13 8.34
C THR A 50 4.92 14.29 6.82
N PRO A 51 5.88 15.14 6.36
CA PRO A 51 6.07 15.43 4.94
C PRO A 51 7.00 14.45 4.24
N PHE A 52 6.98 13.18 4.60
CA PHE A 52 7.81 12.16 3.97
C PHE A 52 7.13 10.79 3.92
N GLY A 53 7.66 9.94 3.07
CA GLY A 53 7.29 8.55 2.92
C GLY A 53 8.11 7.86 1.83
N PRO A 54 7.88 6.59 1.58
CA PRO A 54 8.60 5.85 0.57
C PRO A 54 8.20 6.32 -0.84
N ALA A 55 9.17 6.41 -1.72
CA ALA A 55 8.95 6.56 -3.15
C ALA A 55 8.38 5.25 -3.75
N ALA A 56 7.74 5.37 -4.92
CA ALA A 56 7.21 4.23 -5.67
C ALA A 56 8.32 3.24 -6.01
N GLY A 57 8.17 2.03 -5.55
CA GLY A 57 9.12 0.95 -5.75
C GLY A 57 8.51 -0.40 -5.34
N PRO A 58 9.15 -1.54 -5.61
CA PRO A 58 8.62 -2.85 -5.26
C PRO A 58 8.26 -2.98 -3.77
N ASN A 59 8.99 -2.28 -2.91
CA ASN A 59 8.75 -2.22 -1.48
C ASN A 59 7.41 -1.57 -1.11
N THR A 60 6.86 -0.68 -1.93
CA THR A 60 5.54 -0.07 -1.69
C THR A 60 4.39 -0.81 -2.36
N GLN A 61 4.63 -2.02 -2.83
CA GLN A 61 3.60 -2.88 -3.39
C GLN A 61 3.01 -3.87 -2.38
N LEU A 62 3.73 -4.18 -1.30
CA LEU A 62 3.31 -5.13 -0.27
C LEU A 62 2.79 -4.41 0.98
N ALA A 63 1.65 -4.87 1.48
CA ALA A 63 1.00 -4.28 2.65
C ALA A 63 1.89 -4.26 3.90
N GLN A 64 2.66 -5.32 4.16
CA GLN A 64 3.58 -5.36 5.30
C GLN A 64 4.65 -4.27 5.25
N ASN A 65 5.18 -3.96 4.07
CA ASN A 65 6.20 -2.92 3.90
C ASN A 65 5.60 -1.52 4.07
N ILE A 66 4.38 -1.30 3.58
CA ILE A 66 3.64 -0.06 3.79
C ILE A 66 3.38 0.15 5.29
N ILE A 67 2.94 -0.90 5.99
CA ILE A 67 2.71 -0.88 7.44
C ILE A 67 4.02 -0.57 8.19
N ALA A 68 5.11 -1.25 7.87
CA ALA A 68 6.41 -1.00 8.49
C ALA A 68 6.85 0.47 8.30
N SER A 69 6.71 1.00 7.09
CA SER A 69 7.02 2.40 6.78
C SER A 69 6.16 3.39 7.57
N TYR A 70 4.86 3.10 7.74
CA TYR A 70 3.96 3.91 8.56
C TYR A 70 4.40 3.94 10.03
N PHE A 71 4.76 2.79 10.59
CA PHE A 71 5.30 2.70 11.95
C PHE A 71 6.62 3.46 12.10
N GLY A 72 7.43 3.50 11.04
CA GLY A 72 8.64 4.33 10.95
C GLY A 72 8.38 5.84 10.83
N GLY A 73 7.12 6.27 10.66
CA GLY A 73 6.73 7.68 10.61
C GLY A 73 6.32 8.20 9.23
N ALA A 74 6.31 7.37 8.20
CA ALA A 74 5.82 7.76 6.88
C ALA A 74 4.32 8.10 6.94
N ARG A 75 3.93 9.16 6.23
CA ARG A 75 2.52 9.60 6.10
C ARG A 75 2.11 9.95 4.67
N PHE A 76 3.06 9.96 3.76
CA PHE A 76 2.81 10.05 2.34
C PHE A 76 3.40 8.82 1.65
N PHE A 77 2.57 8.06 0.95
CA PHE A 77 2.99 6.83 0.30
C PHE A 77 2.80 6.96 -1.20
N GLU A 78 3.88 7.00 -1.93
CA GLU A 78 3.84 6.81 -3.37
C GLU A 78 3.82 5.31 -3.65
N LEU A 79 2.63 4.80 -4.01
CA LEU A 79 2.44 3.39 -4.25
C LEU A 79 3.14 2.95 -5.53
N LYS A 80 3.64 1.74 -5.55
CA LYS A 80 4.32 1.19 -6.73
C LYS A 80 3.41 1.30 -7.95
N THR A 81 3.95 1.83 -9.03
CA THR A 81 3.27 1.96 -10.32
C THR A 81 2.69 0.62 -10.78
N VAL A 82 1.40 0.60 -11.09
CA VAL A 82 0.76 -0.49 -11.79
C VAL A 82 0.74 -0.20 -13.29
N GLN A 83 0.81 -1.24 -14.10
CA GLN A 83 0.94 -1.10 -15.54
C GLN A 83 0.33 -2.28 -16.28
N LYS A 84 0.17 -2.14 -17.60
CA LYS A 84 -0.36 -3.17 -18.49
C LYS A 84 0.42 -4.48 -18.41
N MET A 85 1.74 -4.42 -18.42
CA MET A 85 2.62 -5.56 -18.16
C MET A 85 2.75 -5.73 -16.67
N ASP A 86 2.28 -6.85 -16.14
CA ASP A 86 2.28 -7.15 -14.71
C ASP A 86 2.59 -8.63 -14.44
N GLY A 87 2.83 -8.98 -13.20
CA GLY A 87 2.97 -10.37 -12.76
C GLY A 87 3.84 -11.23 -13.68
N ALA A 88 3.21 -12.18 -14.37
CA ALA A 88 3.90 -13.15 -15.21
C ALA A 88 4.59 -12.51 -16.45
N ASP A 89 4.06 -11.43 -16.99
CA ASP A 89 4.67 -10.74 -18.14
C ASP A 89 6.05 -10.21 -17.75
N LEU A 90 6.15 -9.60 -16.57
CA LEU A 90 7.43 -9.11 -16.04
C LEU A 90 8.35 -10.24 -15.62
N ALA A 91 7.83 -11.29 -14.99
CA ALA A 91 8.63 -12.46 -14.62
C ALA A 91 9.25 -13.15 -15.84
N ALA A 92 8.60 -13.07 -17.00
CA ALA A 92 9.16 -13.58 -18.26
C ALA A 92 10.29 -12.70 -18.82
N CYS A 93 10.25 -11.40 -18.55
CA CYS A 93 11.24 -10.43 -19.07
C CYS A 93 12.42 -10.19 -18.12
N ILE A 94 12.26 -10.47 -16.83
CA ILE A 94 13.26 -10.20 -15.80
C ILE A 94 13.70 -11.51 -15.16
N ASN A 95 15.02 -11.72 -15.08
CA ASN A 95 15.58 -12.95 -14.53
C ASN A 95 15.63 -12.98 -13.00
N ARG A 96 15.39 -11.86 -12.33
CA ARG A 96 15.51 -11.68 -10.88
C ARG A 96 14.42 -10.75 -10.36
N PRO A 97 14.08 -10.83 -9.04
CA PRO A 97 13.25 -9.83 -8.39
C PRO A 97 13.81 -8.42 -8.55
N CYS A 98 12.95 -7.43 -8.40
CA CYS A 98 13.26 -6.03 -8.66
C CYS A 98 14.37 -5.41 -7.81
N ILE A 99 14.66 -5.96 -6.65
CA ILE A 99 15.72 -5.46 -5.78
C ILE A 99 16.71 -6.57 -5.55
N LEU A 100 17.95 -6.32 -5.95
CA LEU A 100 19.09 -7.13 -5.60
C LEU A 100 19.93 -6.30 -4.61
N ALA A 101 20.02 -6.74 -3.37
CA ALA A 101 20.69 -6.02 -2.30
C ALA A 101 21.93 -6.79 -1.79
N GLU A 102 22.71 -7.40 -2.70
CA GLU A 102 23.94 -8.10 -2.32
C GLU A 102 25.10 -7.11 -2.14
N ASP A 103 25.23 -6.14 -3.02
CA ASP A 103 26.29 -5.13 -2.99
C ASP A 103 25.74 -3.72 -2.87
N GLU A 104 24.94 -3.32 -3.85
CA GLU A 104 24.24 -2.03 -3.90
C GLU A 104 22.80 -2.26 -4.31
N CYS A 105 21.89 -1.39 -3.89
CA CYS A 105 20.51 -1.46 -4.30
C CYS A 105 20.38 -1.34 -5.82
N TYR A 106 20.13 -2.45 -6.49
CA TYR A 106 19.73 -2.46 -7.88
C TYR A 106 18.21 -2.40 -7.95
N ASN A 107 17.70 -1.37 -8.57
CA ASN A 107 16.27 -1.21 -8.80
C ASN A 107 15.95 -1.44 -10.28
N CYS A 108 15.10 -2.40 -10.57
CA CYS A 108 14.58 -2.62 -11.91
C CYS A 108 13.44 -1.64 -12.19
N GLU A 109 13.61 -0.76 -13.16
CA GLU A 109 12.66 0.32 -13.50
C GLU A 109 11.26 -0.17 -13.90
N TRP A 110 11.15 -1.40 -14.34
CA TRP A 110 9.95 -1.99 -14.96
C TRP A 110 9.03 -2.72 -13.99
N SER A 111 9.16 -2.53 -12.77
CA SER A 111 8.71 -3.50 -11.81
C SER A 111 7.31 -3.27 -11.28
N THR A 112 6.38 -3.98 -11.85
CA THR A 112 5.26 -4.54 -11.09
C THR A 112 5.52 -6.04 -10.99
N GLU A 113 5.70 -6.57 -9.80
CA GLU A 113 5.93 -8.01 -9.58
C GLU A 113 4.65 -8.73 -9.21
N LEU A 114 3.64 -8.00 -8.76
CA LEU A 114 2.30 -8.48 -8.55
C LEU A 114 1.44 -8.26 -9.80
N TYR A 115 0.42 -9.08 -9.98
CA TYR A 115 -0.68 -8.74 -10.88
C TYR A 115 -1.37 -7.46 -10.41
N VAL A 116 -1.94 -6.68 -11.33
CA VAL A 116 -2.65 -5.43 -10.99
C VAL A 116 -3.70 -5.64 -9.91
N GLN A 117 -4.46 -6.74 -9.99
CA GLN A 117 -5.46 -7.08 -8.99
C GLN A 117 -4.83 -7.36 -7.61
N GLN A 118 -3.71 -8.07 -7.57
CA GLN A 118 -3.00 -8.33 -6.31
C GLN A 118 -2.44 -7.05 -5.70
N ALA A 119 -1.87 -6.16 -6.52
CA ALA A 119 -1.39 -4.86 -6.06
C ALA A 119 -2.54 -4.03 -5.46
N PHE A 120 -3.69 -3.98 -6.13
CA PHE A 120 -4.90 -3.36 -5.61
C PHE A 120 -5.29 -3.91 -4.23
N GLU A 121 -5.33 -5.24 -4.10
CA GLU A 121 -5.68 -5.90 -2.84
C GLU A 121 -4.67 -5.57 -1.72
N GLU A 122 -3.37 -5.52 -2.04
CA GLU A 122 -2.34 -5.13 -1.07
C GLU A 122 -2.54 -3.69 -0.58
N TYR A 123 -2.89 -2.77 -1.47
CA TYR A 123 -3.13 -1.37 -1.10
C TYR A 123 -4.38 -1.22 -0.23
N VAL A 124 -5.45 -1.94 -0.53
CA VAL A 124 -6.66 -1.97 0.30
C VAL A 124 -6.37 -2.58 1.69
N LYS A 125 -5.61 -3.67 1.76
CA LYS A 125 -5.19 -4.28 3.02
C LYS A 125 -4.37 -3.33 3.87
N ALA A 126 -3.38 -2.68 3.27
CA ALA A 126 -2.57 -1.68 3.96
C ALA A 126 -3.44 -0.52 4.47
N TRP A 127 -4.32 0.01 3.63
CA TRP A 127 -5.25 1.08 4.01
C TRP A 127 -6.07 0.72 5.24
N CYS A 128 -6.78 -0.39 5.21
CA CYS A 128 -7.63 -0.84 6.31
C CYS A 128 -6.82 -1.08 7.60
N ALA A 129 -5.65 -1.72 7.49
CA ALA A 129 -4.77 -1.96 8.62
C ALA A 129 -4.29 -0.64 9.24
N LEU A 130 -3.81 0.31 8.43
CA LEU A 130 -3.31 1.58 8.93
C LEU A 130 -4.39 2.42 9.62
N LYS A 131 -5.62 2.43 9.10
CA LYS A 131 -6.75 3.15 9.72
C LYS A 131 -7.02 2.66 11.15
N ILE A 132 -7.08 1.36 11.36
CA ILE A 132 -7.33 0.81 12.70
C ILE A 132 -6.11 0.95 13.61
N MET A 133 -4.91 0.71 13.10
CA MET A 133 -3.67 0.77 13.88
C MET A 133 -3.35 2.19 14.35
N ALA A 134 -3.55 3.20 13.51
CA ALA A 134 -3.42 4.60 13.89
C ALA A 134 -4.25 4.91 15.14
N LYS A 135 -5.50 4.44 15.17
CA LYS A 135 -6.43 4.63 16.27
C LYS A 135 -6.04 3.80 17.50
N VAL A 136 -5.93 2.48 17.35
CA VAL A 136 -5.80 1.54 18.49
C VAL A 136 -4.45 1.66 19.17
N TYR A 137 -3.39 1.92 18.39
CA TYR A 137 -2.03 2.07 18.94
C TYR A 137 -1.65 3.53 19.21
N GLY A 138 -2.56 4.48 18.93
CA GLY A 138 -2.32 5.89 19.20
C GLY A 138 -1.13 6.46 18.43
N LEU A 139 -1.01 6.10 17.15
CA LEU A 139 0.12 6.49 16.30
C LEU A 139 -0.08 7.85 15.62
N GLY A 140 -1.30 8.38 15.64
CA GLY A 140 -1.69 9.63 15.01
C GLY A 140 -3.17 9.63 14.60
N ASP A 141 -3.54 10.61 13.77
CA ASP A 141 -4.87 10.67 13.19
C ASP A 141 -5.03 9.58 12.12
N PRO A 142 -6.06 8.73 12.21
CA PRO A 142 -6.36 7.77 11.13
C PRO A 142 -6.52 8.40 9.73
N ASN A 143 -6.78 9.70 9.65
CA ASN A 143 -6.84 10.46 8.40
C ASN A 143 -5.60 11.34 8.16
N GLY A 144 -4.53 11.11 8.90
CA GLY A 144 -3.28 11.87 8.83
C GLY A 144 -2.24 11.30 7.86
N PHE A 145 -2.62 10.45 6.93
CA PHE A 145 -1.76 9.89 5.90
C PHE A 145 -2.48 9.78 4.55
N VAL A 146 -1.73 9.76 3.47
CA VAL A 146 -2.21 9.71 2.10
C VAL A 146 -1.52 8.62 1.31
N PHE A 147 -2.29 7.87 0.53
CA PHE A 147 -1.82 7.03 -0.54
C PHE A 147 -1.96 7.78 -1.86
N ASN A 148 -0.86 7.89 -2.60
CA ASN A 148 -0.85 8.36 -3.97
C ASN A 148 -0.64 7.17 -4.89
N MET A 149 -1.66 6.83 -5.68
CA MET A 149 -1.56 5.74 -6.64
C MET A 149 -0.71 6.15 -7.84
N SER A 150 -0.10 5.19 -8.50
CA SER A 150 0.70 5.43 -9.69
C SER A 150 0.34 4.43 -10.79
N VAL A 151 0.19 4.93 -12.00
CA VAL A 151 -0.03 4.12 -13.21
C VAL A 151 0.97 4.50 -14.28
N GLY A 152 1.33 3.56 -15.12
CA GLY A 152 2.36 3.80 -16.12
C GLY A 152 2.23 2.95 -17.37
N TYR A 153 3.26 3.01 -18.20
CA TYR A 153 3.46 2.42 -19.50
C TYR A 153 3.18 3.44 -20.63
N ASP A 154 2.57 3.02 -21.75
CA ASP A 154 2.11 3.91 -22.81
C ASP A 154 0.65 4.33 -22.59
N LEU A 155 0.14 5.27 -23.42
CA LEU A 155 -1.23 5.75 -23.32
C LEU A 155 -2.26 4.62 -23.43
N ALA A 156 -2.07 3.70 -24.36
CA ALA A 156 -2.97 2.55 -24.55
C ALA A 156 -2.95 1.62 -23.32
N GLY A 157 -1.77 1.45 -22.71
CA GLY A 157 -1.63 0.68 -21.47
C GLY A 157 -2.32 1.31 -20.28
N ILE A 158 -2.19 2.63 -20.11
CA ILE A 158 -2.88 3.38 -19.04
C ILE A 158 -4.40 3.30 -19.24
N GLN A 159 -4.88 3.29 -20.47
CA GLN A 159 -6.31 3.17 -20.82
C GLN A 159 -6.83 1.73 -20.82
N ALA A 160 -6.00 0.74 -20.53
CA ALA A 160 -6.43 -0.65 -20.50
C ALA A 160 -7.46 -0.91 -19.37
N ASP A 161 -8.43 -1.77 -19.62
CA ASP A 161 -9.54 -2.05 -18.69
C ASP A 161 -9.05 -2.43 -17.28
N LYS A 162 -7.98 -3.23 -17.16
CA LYS A 162 -7.45 -3.63 -15.86
C LYS A 162 -6.86 -2.45 -15.08
N VAL A 163 -6.29 -1.45 -15.76
CA VAL A 163 -5.76 -0.24 -15.13
C VAL A 163 -6.91 0.68 -14.74
N ASN A 164 -7.91 0.85 -15.58
CA ASN A 164 -9.11 1.62 -15.24
C ASN A 164 -9.86 1.00 -14.06
N THR A 165 -10.02 -0.33 -14.03
CA THR A 165 -10.63 -1.04 -12.90
C THR A 165 -9.84 -0.81 -11.60
N PHE A 166 -8.52 -0.80 -11.67
CA PHE A 166 -7.66 -0.45 -10.53
C PHE A 166 -7.90 0.98 -10.06
N LEU A 167 -7.91 1.96 -10.97
CA LEU A 167 -8.13 3.37 -10.64
C LEU A 167 -9.49 3.59 -9.98
N ASP A 168 -10.55 3.04 -10.56
CA ASP A 168 -11.92 3.13 -10.03
C ASP A 168 -12.03 2.48 -8.65
N GLY A 169 -11.41 1.32 -8.47
CA GLY A 169 -11.36 0.61 -7.19
C GLY A 169 -10.60 1.38 -6.11
N MET A 170 -9.52 2.08 -6.45
CA MET A 170 -8.78 2.91 -5.50
C MET A 170 -9.58 4.15 -5.07
N VAL A 171 -10.42 4.68 -5.96
CA VAL A 171 -11.34 5.78 -5.63
C VAL A 171 -12.50 5.29 -4.77
N ASP A 172 -13.03 4.09 -5.04
CA ASP A 172 -14.09 3.47 -4.24
C ASP A 172 -13.97 1.95 -4.20
N ALA A 173 -13.38 1.45 -3.11
CA ALA A 173 -13.23 0.01 -2.85
C ALA A 173 -14.47 -0.65 -2.22
N SER A 174 -15.56 0.08 -1.94
CA SER A 174 -16.68 -0.39 -1.12
C SER A 174 -17.32 -1.70 -1.58
N LYS A 175 -17.34 -1.94 -2.89
CA LYS A 175 -17.95 -3.14 -3.49
C LYS A 175 -16.97 -4.28 -3.74
N THR A 176 -15.70 -4.10 -3.40
CA THR A 176 -14.67 -5.10 -3.65
C THR A 176 -14.65 -6.16 -2.55
N PRO A 177 -14.47 -7.44 -2.91
CA PRO A 177 -14.39 -8.52 -1.91
C PRO A 177 -13.33 -8.28 -0.85
N ILE A 178 -12.16 -7.76 -1.27
CA ILE A 178 -11.04 -7.52 -0.35
C ILE A 178 -11.35 -6.45 0.72
N PHE A 179 -12.04 -5.37 0.36
CA PHE A 179 -12.41 -4.36 1.35
C PHE A 179 -13.39 -4.94 2.38
N GLN A 180 -14.39 -5.69 1.91
CA GLN A 180 -15.37 -6.34 2.79
C GLN A 180 -14.70 -7.39 3.70
N GLU A 181 -13.76 -8.18 3.17
CA GLU A 181 -12.96 -9.11 3.96
C GLU A 181 -12.15 -8.37 5.04
N CYS A 182 -11.46 -7.28 4.67
CA CYS A 182 -10.70 -6.48 5.61
C CYS A 182 -11.58 -5.96 6.76
N ILE A 183 -12.74 -5.39 6.45
CA ILE A 183 -13.68 -4.88 7.46
C ILE A 183 -14.15 -6.02 8.40
N ALA A 184 -14.49 -7.18 7.84
CA ALA A 184 -14.92 -8.34 8.63
C ALA A 184 -13.79 -8.83 9.57
N VAL A 185 -12.59 -9.01 9.04
CA VAL A 185 -11.41 -9.44 9.83
C VAL A 185 -11.09 -8.43 10.93
N LEU A 186 -11.11 -7.13 10.64
CA LEU A 186 -10.84 -6.11 11.66
C LEU A 186 -11.85 -6.14 12.81
N LYS A 187 -13.13 -6.38 12.54
CA LYS A 187 -14.16 -6.52 13.57
C LYS A 187 -13.92 -7.73 14.49
N GLU A 188 -13.38 -8.81 13.94
CA GLU A 188 -13.00 -9.97 14.76
C GLU A 188 -11.79 -9.68 15.66
N PHE A 189 -10.77 -8.97 15.15
CA PHE A 189 -9.57 -8.64 15.91
C PHE A 189 -9.81 -7.52 16.94
N PHE A 190 -10.69 -6.58 16.62
CA PHE A 190 -10.98 -5.39 17.43
C PHE A 190 -12.47 -5.20 17.66
N PRO A 191 -13.16 -6.14 18.34
CA PRO A 191 -14.62 -6.07 18.50
C PRO A 191 -15.10 -4.80 19.23
N GLY A 192 -14.28 -4.25 20.12
CA GLY A 192 -14.56 -2.98 20.81
C GLY A 192 -14.54 -1.74 19.88
N GLU A 193 -13.97 -1.86 18.70
CA GLU A 193 -13.84 -0.79 17.72
C GLU A 193 -14.79 -0.94 16.52
N SER A 194 -15.76 -1.86 16.58
CA SER A 194 -16.65 -2.16 15.45
C SER A 194 -17.35 -0.92 14.88
N ALA A 195 -17.81 -0.01 15.73
CA ALA A 195 -18.44 1.24 15.27
C ALA A 195 -17.48 2.15 14.50
N TYR A 196 -16.22 2.20 14.91
CA TYR A 196 -15.19 2.93 14.16
C TYR A 196 -14.84 2.23 12.85
N ILE A 197 -14.68 0.91 12.87
CA ILE A 197 -14.35 0.11 11.69
C ILE A 197 -15.40 0.32 10.59
N ASP A 198 -16.67 0.46 10.94
CA ASP A 198 -17.74 0.78 9.98
C ASP A 198 -17.62 2.18 9.35
N THR A 199 -16.81 3.06 9.92
CA THR A 199 -16.54 4.39 9.36
C THR A 199 -15.28 4.46 8.49
N ILE A 200 -14.52 3.36 8.37
CA ILE A 200 -13.35 3.34 7.50
C ILE A 200 -13.79 3.60 6.06
N THR A 201 -13.29 4.70 5.50
CA THR A 201 -13.64 5.08 4.14
C THR A 201 -13.09 4.10 3.12
N PRO A 202 -13.89 3.67 2.13
CA PRO A 202 -13.40 2.88 1.00
C PRO A 202 -12.61 3.70 -0.03
N HIS A 203 -12.48 5.01 0.16
CA HIS A 203 -11.67 5.88 -0.66
C HIS A 203 -10.20 5.73 -0.28
N VAL A 204 -9.49 4.86 -1.00
CA VAL A 204 -8.11 4.47 -0.71
C VAL A 204 -7.11 5.51 -1.24
N SER A 205 -7.39 6.05 -2.42
CA SER A 205 -6.58 7.13 -3.01
C SER A 205 -7.41 8.00 -3.95
N GLY A 206 -7.24 9.32 -3.82
CA GLY A 206 -7.85 10.32 -4.72
C GLY A 206 -6.82 11.04 -5.61
N SER A 207 -5.54 10.67 -5.52
CA SER A 207 -4.47 11.25 -6.32
C SER A 207 -3.71 10.19 -7.11
N VAL A 208 -3.25 10.55 -8.30
CA VAL A 208 -2.55 9.65 -9.20
C VAL A 208 -1.33 10.29 -9.83
N THR A 209 -0.21 9.57 -9.82
CA THR A 209 0.96 9.88 -10.64
C THR A 209 0.89 9.05 -11.93
N VAL A 210 1.05 9.71 -13.06
CA VAL A 210 1.17 9.05 -14.36
C VAL A 210 2.65 8.99 -14.73
N SER A 211 3.19 7.77 -14.81
CA SER A 211 4.58 7.51 -15.19
C SER A 211 4.65 6.98 -16.62
N THR A 212 5.46 7.59 -17.46
CA THR A 212 5.72 7.10 -18.81
C THR A 212 7.03 6.33 -18.84
N LEU A 213 7.18 5.46 -19.84
CA LEU A 213 8.44 4.78 -20.08
C LEU A 213 9.55 5.78 -20.42
N HIS A 214 10.75 5.53 -19.95
CA HIS A 214 11.92 6.31 -20.35
C HIS A 214 12.08 6.31 -21.86
N GLY A 215 12.11 7.51 -22.45
CA GLY A 215 12.23 7.70 -23.88
C GLY A 215 10.95 7.51 -24.71
N CYS A 216 9.84 7.20 -24.08
CA CYS A 216 8.53 7.17 -24.73
C CYS A 216 7.73 8.44 -24.36
N PRO A 217 7.28 9.24 -25.33
CA PRO A 217 6.34 10.32 -25.04
C PRO A 217 5.01 9.72 -24.54
N PRO A 218 4.26 10.46 -23.73
CA PRO A 218 2.94 10.05 -23.27
C PRO A 218 1.95 9.87 -24.41
#